data_737779fb6aa0b158808ca64cfe335616
#
_entry.id   737779fb6aa0b158808ca64cfe335616
#
_cell.length_a   1.000
_cell.length_b   1.000
_cell.length_c   1.000
_cell.angle_alpha   90.00
_cell.angle_beta   90.00
_cell.angle_gamma   90.00
#
_symmetry.space_group_name_H-M   'P 1'
#
loop_
_entity.id
_entity.type
_entity.pdbx_description
1 polymer ?
#
loop_
_entity_poly.entity_id
_entity_poly.type
_entity_poly.pdbx_seq_one_letter_code
_entity_poly.pdbx_strand_id
1 'polypeptide(L)'
;MKKTIICILATALASMNLWAQQPSADEWRAAQAQAAHQSVSAGENPLAEIKQTPGLAGIFQTWGFIGDSLSSGEHEYTREDGRKGYVDLYEYSWGQRMCALMGARGDNYSKGGETAKGWIDHFWDNPNNGNNNIDAKADPKQAYIMALCINDKGKGFKPGDVHTDVDTLDYNNNADTFAGYYAGIIQRVKSIQPRAKFFVVTRPNDKNTDERYNEVIRSMADIFSDVYVIDLYKYAPLYSEPEFRDLYFLGGHMSAAGYEFTAWMMMTYIDWIIRKNPKEFAQVAYIGKDYKYDPKPAAPRPAPAK
;
A
#
# COMPACT_ATOMS: atom_id res chain seq x y z
N MET A 1 -51.63 5.95 -45.51
CA MET A 1 -50.15 6.01 -45.57
C MET A 1 -49.54 7.38 -45.21
N LYS A 2 -50.13 8.18 -44.31
CA LYS A 2 -49.63 9.52 -43.93
C LYS A 2 -49.35 9.68 -42.42
N LYS A 3 -49.53 8.64 -41.60
CA LYS A 3 -49.31 8.71 -40.14
C LYS A 3 -47.98 8.10 -39.66
N THR A 4 -47.27 7.35 -40.51
CA THR A 4 -46.05 6.64 -40.11
C THR A 4 -44.75 7.46 -40.30
N ILE A 5 -44.82 8.55 -41.10
CA ILE A 5 -43.64 9.38 -41.41
C ILE A 5 -43.39 10.43 -40.31
N ILE A 6 -44.40 10.82 -39.52
CA ILE A 6 -44.28 11.85 -38.49
C ILE A 6 -43.58 11.32 -37.22
N CYS A 7 -43.69 10.00 -36.92
CA CYS A 7 -43.03 9.42 -35.76
C CYS A 7 -41.50 9.21 -35.94
N ILE A 8 -41.04 9.04 -37.17
CA ILE A 8 -39.60 8.80 -37.46
C ILE A 8 -38.81 10.13 -37.39
N LEU A 9 -39.44 11.25 -37.77
CA LEU A 9 -38.80 12.55 -37.68
C LEU A 9 -38.72 13.10 -36.24
N ALA A 10 -39.68 12.75 -35.37
CA ALA A 10 -39.67 13.16 -33.97
C ALA A 10 -38.58 12.40 -33.14
N THR A 11 -38.34 11.15 -33.48
CA THR A 11 -37.25 10.36 -32.83
C THR A 11 -35.86 10.77 -33.31
N ALA A 12 -35.71 11.21 -34.57
CA ALA A 12 -34.43 11.71 -35.08
C ALA A 12 -34.06 13.09 -34.50
N LEU A 13 -35.05 13.95 -34.23
CA LEU A 13 -34.83 15.25 -33.59
C LEU A 13 -34.54 15.13 -32.08
N ALA A 14 -35.11 14.15 -31.40
CA ALA A 14 -34.80 13.88 -29.99
C ALA A 14 -33.37 13.30 -29.79
N SER A 15 -32.88 12.51 -30.77
CA SER A 15 -31.52 12.00 -30.71
C SER A 15 -30.45 13.04 -31.09
N MET A 16 -30.76 14.07 -31.85
CA MET A 16 -29.82 15.15 -32.19
C MET A 16 -29.60 16.14 -31.04
N ASN A 17 -30.55 16.30 -30.12
CA ASN A 17 -30.36 17.15 -28.94
C ASN A 17 -29.58 16.50 -27.78
N LEU A 18 -29.38 15.21 -27.82
CA LEU A 18 -28.55 14.49 -26.82
C LEU A 18 -27.05 14.66 -27.04
N TRP A 19 -26.61 15.23 -28.18
CA TRP A 19 -25.20 15.50 -28.48
C TRP A 19 -24.79 16.95 -28.19
N ALA A 20 -25.70 17.79 -27.72
CA ALA A 20 -25.50 19.24 -27.59
C ALA A 20 -25.03 19.71 -26.21
N GLN A 21 -24.91 18.82 -25.21
CA GLN A 21 -24.37 19.17 -23.91
C GLN A 21 -23.36 18.12 -23.47
N GLN A 22 -22.10 18.32 -23.90
CA GLN A 22 -21.01 17.66 -23.16
C GLN A 22 -20.99 18.29 -21.76
N PRO A 23 -20.99 17.45 -20.69
CA PRO A 23 -20.89 17.98 -19.34
C PRO A 23 -19.63 18.83 -19.20
N SER A 24 -19.73 19.95 -18.51
CA SER A 24 -18.57 20.78 -18.19
C SER A 24 -17.50 19.95 -17.50
N ALA A 25 -16.25 20.39 -17.54
CA ALA A 25 -15.16 19.70 -16.88
C ALA A 25 -15.43 19.49 -15.37
N ASP A 26 -16.20 20.38 -14.75
CA ASP A 26 -16.57 20.30 -13.34
C ASP A 26 -17.70 19.30 -13.10
N GLU A 27 -18.70 19.22 -13.99
CA GLU A 27 -19.73 18.17 -13.95
C GLU A 27 -19.14 16.79 -14.20
N TRP A 28 -18.15 16.69 -15.12
CA TRP A 28 -17.43 15.45 -15.38
C TRP A 28 -16.60 15.01 -14.15
N ARG A 29 -15.92 15.94 -13.49
CA ARG A 29 -15.18 15.68 -12.24
C ARG A 29 -16.11 15.31 -11.10
N ALA A 30 -17.26 15.98 -10.98
CA ALA A 30 -18.27 15.66 -9.97
C ALA A 30 -18.90 14.29 -10.22
N ALA A 31 -19.19 13.92 -11.47
CA ALA A 31 -19.71 12.61 -11.85
C ALA A 31 -18.68 11.50 -11.61
N GLN A 32 -17.39 11.75 -11.89
CA GLN A 32 -16.31 10.80 -11.57
C GLN A 32 -16.10 10.67 -10.06
N ALA A 33 -16.13 11.76 -9.30
CA ALA A 33 -16.06 11.74 -7.85
C ALA A 33 -17.27 11.00 -7.26
N GLN A 34 -18.46 11.20 -7.81
CA GLN A 34 -19.68 10.52 -7.38
C GLN A 34 -19.68 9.03 -7.77
N ALA A 35 -19.16 8.66 -8.94
CA ALA A 35 -18.99 7.27 -9.34
C ALA A 35 -17.90 6.58 -8.47
N ALA A 36 -16.84 7.28 -8.13
CA ALA A 36 -15.83 6.79 -7.17
C ALA A 36 -16.43 6.62 -5.77
N HIS A 37 -17.32 7.51 -5.33
CA HIS A 37 -18.05 7.39 -4.06
C HIS A 37 -19.14 6.30 -4.08
N GLN A 38 -19.81 6.07 -5.21
CA GLN A 38 -20.86 5.05 -5.32
C GLN A 38 -20.34 3.61 -5.31
N SER A 39 -19.06 3.39 -5.64
CA SER A 39 -18.44 2.06 -5.55
C SER A 39 -18.08 1.64 -4.11
N VAL A 40 -18.45 2.46 -3.11
CA VAL A 40 -17.93 2.35 -1.73
C VAL A 40 -19.08 2.42 -0.74
N SER A 41 -19.78 1.30 -0.58
CA SER A 41 -20.70 1.12 0.55
C SER A 41 -19.98 0.54 1.77
N ALA A 42 -20.43 0.94 2.97
CA ALA A 42 -19.93 0.36 4.23
C ALA A 42 -20.16 -1.18 4.21
N GLY A 43 -19.10 -1.96 4.32
CA GLY A 43 -19.14 -3.42 4.29
C GLY A 43 -18.56 -4.07 3.03
N GLU A 44 -18.03 -3.28 2.09
CA GLU A 44 -17.38 -3.81 0.88
C GLU A 44 -16.10 -4.60 1.22
N ASN A 45 -15.94 -5.76 0.57
CA ASN A 45 -14.68 -6.50 0.65
C ASN A 45 -13.72 -6.04 -0.46
N PRO A 46 -12.60 -5.38 -0.13
CA PRO A 46 -11.62 -4.92 -1.11
C PRO A 46 -11.01 -6.03 -1.95
N LEU A 47 -11.03 -7.26 -1.46
CA LEU A 47 -10.47 -8.45 -2.09
C LEU A 47 -11.55 -9.44 -2.59
N ALA A 48 -12.82 -8.99 -2.70
CA ALA A 48 -13.88 -9.83 -3.27
C ALA A 48 -13.55 -10.30 -4.70
N GLU A 49 -12.81 -9.48 -5.45
CA GLU A 49 -12.28 -9.83 -6.78
C GLU A 49 -10.80 -9.39 -6.85
N ILE A 50 -9.89 -10.34 -6.78
CA ILE A 50 -8.44 -10.07 -6.86
C ILE A 50 -8.06 -9.86 -8.32
N LYS A 51 -7.49 -8.68 -8.63
CA LYS A 51 -7.11 -8.27 -9.97
C LYS A 51 -5.61 -8.51 -10.22
N GLN A 52 -5.28 -9.00 -11.40
CA GLN A 52 -3.90 -9.21 -11.84
C GLN A 52 -3.26 -7.94 -12.42
N THR A 53 -4.00 -6.84 -12.45
CA THR A 53 -3.55 -5.54 -12.97
C THR A 53 -3.40 -4.53 -11.84
N PRO A 54 -2.45 -3.59 -11.94
CA PRO A 54 -2.15 -2.64 -10.85
C PRO A 54 -3.26 -1.62 -10.58
N GLY A 55 -4.16 -1.35 -11.54
CA GLY A 55 -5.15 -0.29 -11.37
C GLY A 55 -4.48 1.05 -11.02
N LEU A 56 -5.08 1.78 -10.08
CA LEU A 56 -4.53 3.06 -9.59
C LEU A 56 -3.28 2.90 -8.70
N ALA A 57 -2.90 1.70 -8.25
CA ALA A 57 -1.61 1.51 -7.58
C ALA A 57 -0.43 1.93 -8.48
N GLY A 58 -0.59 1.84 -9.81
CA GLY A 58 0.40 2.26 -10.80
C GLY A 58 0.67 3.77 -10.90
N ILE A 59 -0.02 4.64 -10.14
CA ILE A 59 0.28 6.08 -10.12
C ILE A 59 1.59 6.41 -9.39
N PHE A 60 2.07 5.50 -8.53
CA PHE A 60 3.35 5.63 -7.85
C PHE A 60 4.48 5.09 -8.72
N GLN A 61 5.56 5.85 -8.82
CA GLN A 61 6.75 5.48 -9.61
C GLN A 61 7.86 4.89 -8.75
N THR A 62 7.84 5.13 -7.43
CA THR A 62 8.86 4.63 -6.50
C THR A 62 8.23 4.07 -5.24
N TRP A 63 8.68 2.87 -4.84
CA TRP A 63 8.19 2.11 -3.71
C TRP A 63 9.28 1.68 -2.76
N GLY A 64 9.01 1.66 -1.46
CA GLY A 64 9.80 0.99 -0.44
C GLY A 64 9.00 -0.16 0.18
N PHE A 65 9.62 -1.32 0.29
CA PHE A 65 8.99 -2.49 0.91
C PHE A 65 9.70 -2.80 2.22
N ILE A 66 8.98 -2.67 3.32
CA ILE A 66 9.47 -2.83 4.68
C ILE A 66 8.83 -4.08 5.28
N GLY A 67 9.63 -5.07 5.64
CA GLY A 67 9.07 -6.31 6.14
C GLY A 67 10.09 -7.33 6.61
N ASP A 68 9.61 -8.53 6.79
CA ASP A 68 10.38 -9.69 7.21
C ASP A 68 10.61 -10.68 6.06
N SER A 69 10.78 -11.97 6.38
CA SER A 69 10.99 -13.06 5.41
C SER A 69 9.90 -13.16 4.34
N LEU A 70 8.64 -12.89 4.70
CA LEU A 70 7.53 -12.93 3.73
C LEU A 70 7.54 -11.74 2.78
N SER A 71 8.32 -10.70 3.07
CA SER A 71 8.49 -9.52 2.22
C SER A 71 9.81 -9.53 1.46
N SER A 72 10.86 -10.19 1.99
CA SER A 72 12.15 -10.34 1.31
C SER A 72 12.11 -11.32 0.14
N GLY A 73 11.07 -12.14 0.02
CA GLY A 73 11.02 -13.24 -0.94
C GLY A 73 11.77 -14.47 -0.45
N GLU A 74 11.83 -14.69 0.85
CA GLU A 74 12.51 -15.84 1.43
C GLU A 74 11.82 -17.15 1.02
N HIS A 75 12.63 -18.08 0.51
CA HIS A 75 12.21 -19.43 0.16
C HIS A 75 12.85 -20.45 1.11
N GLU A 76 12.05 -21.43 1.52
CA GLU A 76 12.52 -22.60 2.26
C GLU A 76 13.02 -23.66 1.27
N TYR A 77 14.18 -24.24 1.52
CA TYR A 77 14.74 -25.35 0.74
C TYR A 77 15.32 -26.43 1.63
N THR A 78 15.54 -27.61 1.06
CA THR A 78 16.21 -28.71 1.76
C THR A 78 17.71 -28.70 1.40
N ARG A 79 18.57 -28.64 2.40
CA ARG A 79 20.03 -28.72 2.25
C ARG A 79 20.44 -30.18 1.93
N GLU A 80 21.67 -30.36 1.47
CA GLU A 80 22.22 -31.71 1.19
C GLU A 80 22.20 -32.62 2.42
N ASP A 81 22.33 -32.07 3.62
CA ASP A 81 22.27 -32.80 4.89
C ASP A 81 20.83 -33.08 5.37
N GLY A 82 19.82 -32.78 4.56
CA GLY A 82 18.41 -32.98 4.86
C GLY A 82 17.81 -31.91 5.77
N ARG A 83 18.58 -30.95 6.28
CA ARG A 83 18.07 -29.86 7.12
C ARG A 83 17.42 -28.77 6.26
N LYS A 84 16.52 -28.01 6.86
CA LYS A 84 15.94 -26.80 6.23
C LYS A 84 17.00 -25.72 6.06
N GLY A 85 16.95 -25.06 4.91
CA GLY A 85 17.67 -23.85 4.59
C GLY A 85 16.69 -22.75 4.19
N TYR A 86 17.17 -21.51 4.23
CA TYR A 86 16.38 -20.32 3.86
C TYR A 86 17.26 -19.42 2.99
N VAL A 87 16.66 -18.81 1.98
CA VAL A 87 17.34 -17.88 1.07
C VAL A 87 16.38 -16.78 0.65
N ASP A 88 16.82 -15.53 0.75
CA ASP A 88 16.11 -14.36 0.24
C ASP A 88 16.31 -14.27 -1.28
N LEU A 89 15.23 -14.48 -2.02
CA LEU A 89 15.16 -14.32 -3.48
C LEU A 89 14.33 -13.07 -3.77
N TYR A 90 14.94 -11.91 -3.60
CA TYR A 90 14.27 -10.60 -3.67
C TYR A 90 13.48 -10.38 -4.95
N GLU A 91 13.96 -10.91 -6.08
CA GLU A 91 13.30 -10.82 -7.38
C GLU A 91 11.94 -11.54 -7.43
N TYR A 92 11.71 -12.52 -6.55
CA TYR A 92 10.42 -13.21 -6.40
C TYR A 92 9.52 -12.58 -5.34
N SER A 93 10.03 -11.64 -4.54
CA SER A 93 9.21 -10.99 -3.50
C SER A 93 7.97 -10.32 -4.11
N TRP A 94 6.88 -10.30 -3.36
CA TRP A 94 5.65 -9.65 -3.81
C TRP A 94 5.87 -8.17 -4.16
N GLY A 95 6.77 -7.48 -3.46
CA GLY A 95 7.09 -6.07 -3.73
C GLY A 95 7.76 -5.86 -5.09
N GLN A 96 8.74 -6.70 -5.43
CA GLN A 96 9.40 -6.64 -6.74
C GLN A 96 8.45 -7.06 -7.87
N ARG A 97 7.57 -8.05 -7.63
CA ARG A 97 6.51 -8.43 -8.57
C ARG A 97 5.53 -7.29 -8.81
N MET A 98 5.10 -6.60 -7.77
CA MET A 98 4.29 -5.37 -7.91
C MET A 98 4.98 -4.34 -8.80
N CYS A 99 6.25 -4.03 -8.53
CA CYS A 99 7.02 -3.06 -9.32
C CYS A 99 7.09 -3.47 -10.80
N ALA A 100 7.35 -4.74 -11.09
CA ALA A 100 7.39 -5.25 -12.46
C ALA A 100 6.04 -5.06 -13.18
N LEU A 101 4.93 -5.35 -12.51
CA LEU A 101 3.58 -5.20 -13.06
C LEU A 101 3.17 -3.74 -13.25
N MET A 102 3.62 -2.84 -12.38
CA MET A 102 3.32 -1.40 -12.43
C MET A 102 4.26 -0.60 -13.35
N GLY A 103 5.38 -1.18 -13.78
CA GLY A 103 6.46 -0.43 -14.43
C GLY A 103 7.11 0.60 -13.49
N ALA A 104 7.09 0.34 -12.18
CA ALA A 104 7.66 1.19 -11.14
C ALA A 104 9.03 0.68 -10.68
N ARG A 105 9.76 1.50 -9.90
CA ARG A 105 10.99 1.09 -9.21
C ARG A 105 10.70 0.86 -7.74
N GLY A 106 11.34 -0.13 -7.13
CA GLY A 106 11.19 -0.40 -5.72
C GLY A 106 12.43 -0.96 -5.08
N ASP A 107 12.68 -0.53 -3.84
CA ASP A 107 13.73 -1.09 -3.00
C ASP A 107 13.10 -1.95 -1.90
N ASN A 108 13.71 -3.11 -1.69
CA ASN A 108 13.25 -4.06 -0.69
C ASN A 108 14.09 -3.91 0.59
N TYR A 109 13.52 -3.25 1.58
CA TYR A 109 14.06 -3.07 2.93
C TYR A 109 13.53 -4.17 3.87
N SER A 110 13.61 -5.43 3.44
CA SER A 110 13.10 -6.58 4.19
C SER A 110 14.18 -7.65 4.34
N LYS A 111 14.05 -8.46 5.37
CA LYS A 111 15.03 -9.51 5.70
C LYS A 111 14.37 -10.62 6.51
N GLY A 112 14.84 -11.85 6.33
CA GLY A 112 14.44 -12.98 7.15
C GLY A 112 14.59 -12.72 8.64
N GLY A 113 13.56 -13.02 9.43
CA GLY A 113 13.57 -12.83 10.89
C GLY A 113 13.46 -11.39 11.38
N GLU A 114 13.20 -10.40 10.50
CA GLU A 114 13.20 -8.98 10.87
C GLU A 114 12.03 -8.62 11.78
N THR A 115 12.30 -7.65 12.68
CA THR A 115 11.33 -7.01 13.58
C THR A 115 11.30 -5.51 13.32
N ALA A 116 10.30 -4.81 13.86
CA ALA A 116 10.24 -3.35 13.74
C ALA A 116 11.47 -2.68 14.39
N LYS A 117 11.92 -3.17 15.56
CA LYS A 117 13.16 -2.72 16.19
C LYS A 117 14.38 -3.03 15.33
N GLY A 118 14.49 -4.27 14.86
CA GLY A 118 15.63 -4.71 14.04
C GLY A 118 15.71 -3.93 12.73
N TRP A 119 14.59 -3.60 12.12
CA TRP A 119 14.55 -2.76 10.91
C TRP A 119 15.19 -1.38 11.14
N ILE A 120 14.89 -0.73 12.28
CA ILE A 120 15.50 0.54 12.65
C ILE A 120 17.01 0.38 12.75
N ASP A 121 17.48 -0.66 13.43
CA ASP A 121 18.90 -0.94 13.60
C ASP A 121 19.61 -1.24 12.25
N HIS A 122 18.98 -2.03 11.36
CA HIS A 122 19.63 -2.56 10.16
C HIS A 122 19.51 -1.68 8.92
N PHE A 123 18.36 -1.02 8.72
CA PHE A 123 18.10 -0.26 7.50
C PHE A 123 18.14 1.26 7.70
N TRP A 124 18.14 1.71 8.95
CA TRP A 124 18.13 3.14 9.26
C TRP A 124 19.36 3.61 10.01
N ASP A 125 19.66 3.05 11.20
CA ASP A 125 20.77 3.51 12.02
C ASP A 125 22.12 2.96 11.53
N ASN A 126 22.19 1.68 11.17
CA ASN A 126 23.42 0.97 10.76
C ASN A 126 23.26 0.22 9.42
N PRO A 127 22.96 0.90 8.31
CA PRO A 127 22.67 0.23 7.03
C PRO A 127 23.87 -0.56 6.45
N ASN A 128 25.09 -0.24 6.88
CA ASN A 128 26.35 -0.86 6.41
C ASN A 128 26.87 -1.97 7.35
N ASN A 129 26.02 -2.54 8.20
CA ASN A 129 26.45 -3.56 9.17
C ASN A 129 26.73 -4.96 8.58
N GLY A 130 26.85 -5.06 7.25
CA GLY A 130 27.19 -6.30 6.54
C GLY A 130 26.00 -7.20 6.21
N ASN A 131 24.77 -6.82 6.60
CA ASN A 131 23.59 -7.66 6.36
C ASN A 131 22.88 -7.40 5.02
N ASN A 132 22.75 -6.14 4.58
CA ASN A 132 22.04 -5.83 3.36
C ASN A 132 22.63 -4.70 2.51
N ASN A 133 23.49 -3.85 3.08
CA ASN A 133 24.09 -2.67 2.42
C ASN A 133 23.05 -1.71 1.77
N ILE A 134 21.82 -1.69 2.29
CA ILE A 134 20.75 -0.82 1.78
C ILE A 134 20.40 0.19 2.86
N ASP A 135 20.65 1.47 2.57
CA ASP A 135 20.29 2.59 3.44
C ASP A 135 18.91 3.12 3.04
N ALA A 136 17.91 2.95 3.91
CA ALA A 136 16.56 3.43 3.66
C ALA A 136 16.46 4.97 3.58
N LYS A 137 17.50 5.69 4.04
CA LYS A 137 17.59 7.17 3.95
C LYS A 137 18.08 7.65 2.60
N ALA A 138 18.82 6.82 1.85
CA ALA A 138 19.56 7.25 0.66
C ALA A 138 18.65 7.63 -0.51
N ASP A 139 17.50 6.96 -0.66
CA ASP A 139 16.55 7.22 -1.76
C ASP A 139 15.11 7.16 -1.26
N PRO A 140 14.57 8.25 -0.68
CA PRO A 140 13.20 8.30 -0.19
C PRO A 140 12.18 8.05 -1.29
N LYS A 141 11.17 7.19 -1.02
CA LYS A 141 10.16 6.77 -1.98
C LYS A 141 8.87 7.58 -1.89
N GLN A 142 8.05 7.50 -2.94
CA GLN A 142 6.70 8.09 -2.94
C GLN A 142 5.74 7.31 -2.05
N ALA A 143 5.89 5.99 -2.00
CA ALA A 143 5.05 5.12 -1.22
C ALA A 143 5.85 3.99 -0.55
N TYR A 144 5.36 3.55 0.60
CA TYR A 144 5.91 2.43 1.35
C TYR A 144 4.81 1.44 1.70
N ILE A 145 5.12 0.14 1.60
CA ILE A 145 4.30 -0.92 2.17
C ILE A 145 5.07 -1.51 3.34
N MET A 146 4.41 -1.63 4.50
CA MET A 146 5.02 -2.07 5.73
C MET A 146 4.29 -3.29 6.28
N ALA A 147 4.99 -4.44 6.31
CA ALA A 147 4.45 -5.75 6.67
C ALA A 147 5.40 -6.45 7.67
N LEU A 148 5.46 -5.92 8.90
CA LEU A 148 6.19 -6.45 10.05
C LEU A 148 5.19 -6.85 11.13
N CYS A 149 5.46 -7.89 11.91
CA CYS A 149 4.66 -8.25 13.07
C CYS A 149 5.09 -9.59 13.70
N ILE A 150 5.23 -10.67 12.89
CA ILE A 150 5.32 -12.04 13.42
C ILE A 150 6.59 -12.27 14.24
N ASN A 151 7.69 -11.69 13.80
CA ASN A 151 8.96 -11.83 14.49
C ASN A 151 9.01 -10.98 15.76
N ASP A 152 8.31 -9.83 15.79
CA ASP A 152 8.16 -9.02 17.00
C ASP A 152 7.46 -9.83 18.11
N LYS A 153 6.35 -10.48 17.78
CA LYS A 153 5.68 -11.44 18.66
C LYS A 153 6.62 -12.57 19.07
N GLY A 154 7.30 -13.17 18.11
CA GLY A 154 8.22 -14.29 18.33
C GLY A 154 9.40 -13.95 19.24
N LYS A 155 9.88 -12.71 19.21
CA LYS A 155 10.96 -12.19 20.08
C LYS A 155 10.43 -11.59 21.39
N GLY A 156 9.13 -11.64 21.64
CA GLY A 156 8.52 -11.25 22.92
C GLY A 156 8.31 -9.75 23.10
N PHE A 157 8.40 -8.94 22.05
CA PHE A 157 7.99 -7.53 22.14
C PHE A 157 6.49 -7.47 22.44
N LYS A 158 6.10 -6.65 23.41
CA LYS A 158 4.69 -6.43 23.71
C LYS A 158 4.02 -5.67 22.56
N PRO A 159 2.73 -5.91 22.27
CA PRO A 159 2.01 -5.15 21.25
C PRO A 159 2.07 -3.64 21.51
N GLY A 160 1.81 -3.20 22.73
CA GLY A 160 1.69 -1.80 23.08
C GLY A 160 0.37 -1.18 22.66
N ASP A 161 0.27 0.14 22.79
CA ASP A 161 -0.88 0.95 22.40
C ASP A 161 -0.38 2.24 21.75
N VAL A 162 -0.84 2.57 20.55
CA VAL A 162 -0.37 3.73 19.79
C VAL A 162 -0.66 5.06 20.50
N HIS A 163 -1.70 5.13 21.33
CA HIS A 163 -2.11 6.36 22.02
C HIS A 163 -1.28 6.65 23.28
N THR A 164 -0.63 5.63 23.83
CA THR A 164 0.19 5.78 25.05
C THR A 164 1.69 5.59 24.79
N ASP A 165 2.05 4.78 23.79
CA ASP A 165 3.42 4.35 23.55
C ASP A 165 4.11 5.14 22.43
N VAL A 166 3.37 6.01 21.70
CA VAL A 166 3.90 6.78 20.58
C VAL A 166 3.86 8.27 20.88
N ASP A 167 5.03 8.90 20.90
CA ASP A 167 5.16 10.35 20.85
C ASP A 167 5.15 10.79 19.37
N THR A 168 4.06 11.39 18.92
CA THR A 168 3.90 11.80 17.51
C THR A 168 4.83 12.94 17.09
N LEU A 169 5.50 13.60 18.04
CA LEU A 169 6.42 14.72 17.80
C LEU A 169 7.88 14.29 17.79
N ASP A 170 8.26 13.30 18.62
CA ASP A 170 9.63 12.82 18.72
C ASP A 170 9.68 11.30 18.88
N TYR A 171 10.10 10.59 17.85
CA TYR A 171 10.21 9.13 17.84
C TYR A 171 11.21 8.59 18.88
N ASN A 172 12.11 9.41 19.42
CA ASN A 172 13.04 9.00 20.48
C ASN A 172 12.35 8.76 21.82
N ASN A 173 11.15 9.31 22.00
CA ASN A 173 10.33 9.14 23.19
C ASN A 173 9.34 7.95 23.08
N ASN A 174 9.30 7.25 21.95
CA ASN A 174 8.44 6.10 21.80
C ASN A 174 8.83 4.99 22.78
N ALA A 175 7.83 4.28 23.31
CA ALA A 175 8.06 3.18 24.25
C ALA A 175 8.70 1.96 23.54
N ASP A 176 9.38 1.10 24.34
CA ASP A 176 9.98 -0.16 23.90
C ASP A 176 8.92 -1.26 23.66
N THR A 177 7.97 -0.98 22.76
CA THR A 177 6.89 -1.88 22.36
C THR A 177 6.84 -2.00 20.85
N PHE A 178 6.09 -2.98 20.32
CA PHE A 178 5.85 -3.07 18.90
C PHE A 178 5.22 -1.77 18.35
N ALA A 179 4.25 -1.19 19.06
CA ALA A 179 3.62 0.08 18.67
C ALA A 179 4.67 1.21 18.53
N GLY A 180 5.55 1.36 19.53
CA GLY A 180 6.57 2.39 19.52
C GLY A 180 7.60 2.22 18.41
N TYR A 181 8.07 1.00 18.15
CA TYR A 181 9.03 0.73 17.07
C TYR A 181 8.38 0.85 15.70
N TYR A 182 7.16 0.32 15.53
CA TYR A 182 6.42 0.38 14.27
C TYR A 182 6.13 1.83 13.87
N ALA A 183 5.63 2.65 14.79
CA ALA A 183 5.46 4.08 14.60
C ALA A 183 6.80 4.79 14.31
N GLY A 184 7.85 4.40 15.03
CA GLY A 184 9.19 4.95 14.87
C GLY A 184 9.77 4.78 13.46
N ILE A 185 9.40 3.73 12.72
CA ILE A 185 9.75 3.56 11.30
C ILE A 185 9.02 4.60 10.45
N ILE A 186 7.71 4.75 10.64
CA ILE A 186 6.88 5.72 9.91
C ILE A 186 7.40 7.15 10.12
N GLN A 187 7.67 7.51 11.37
CA GLN A 187 8.18 8.84 11.75
C GLN A 187 9.53 9.13 11.12
N ARG A 188 10.47 8.18 11.14
CA ARG A 188 11.79 8.32 10.52
C ARG A 188 11.69 8.56 9.02
N VAL A 189 10.92 7.76 8.31
CA VAL A 189 10.72 7.95 6.87
C VAL A 189 10.02 9.29 6.59
N LYS A 190 9.00 9.65 7.36
CA LYS A 190 8.31 10.95 7.20
C LYS A 190 9.20 12.15 7.52
N SER A 191 10.25 12.00 8.33
CA SER A 191 11.21 13.08 8.58
C SER A 191 12.01 13.49 7.33
N ILE A 192 12.22 12.56 6.40
CA ILE A 192 12.94 12.79 5.15
C ILE A 192 12.01 12.88 3.92
N GLN A 193 10.82 12.30 3.99
CA GLN A 193 9.80 12.37 2.94
C GLN A 193 8.41 12.60 3.57
N PRO A 194 8.08 13.85 3.97
CA PRO A 194 6.85 14.14 4.74
C PRO A 194 5.56 13.74 4.02
N ARG A 195 5.57 13.73 2.67
CA ARG A 195 4.40 13.40 1.84
C ARG A 195 4.33 11.93 1.42
N ALA A 196 5.26 11.08 1.88
CA ALA A 196 5.23 9.66 1.58
C ALA A 196 3.90 9.04 2.03
N LYS A 197 3.34 8.18 1.17
CA LYS A 197 2.15 7.39 1.50
C LYS A 197 2.57 6.05 2.09
N PHE A 198 1.96 5.68 3.21
CA PHE A 198 2.21 4.40 3.86
C PHE A 198 1.00 3.49 3.74
N PHE A 199 1.26 2.25 3.37
CA PHE A 199 0.28 1.16 3.38
C PHE A 199 0.75 0.13 4.41
N VAL A 200 0.10 0.14 5.58
CA VAL A 200 0.44 -0.77 6.67
C VAL A 200 -0.41 -2.03 6.59
N VAL A 201 0.22 -3.19 6.67
CA VAL A 201 -0.41 -4.47 6.35
C VAL A 201 -0.62 -5.29 7.61
N THR A 202 -1.87 -5.64 7.90
CA THR A 202 -2.16 -6.60 8.97
C THR A 202 -1.70 -8.01 8.57
N ARG A 203 -1.22 -8.78 9.55
CA ARG A 203 -0.91 -10.18 9.33
C ARG A 203 -2.18 -10.93 8.94
N PRO A 204 -2.15 -11.74 7.86
CA PRO A 204 -3.29 -12.59 7.49
C PRO A 204 -3.70 -13.52 8.62
N ASN A 205 -4.95 -13.96 8.59
CA ASN A 205 -5.48 -14.89 9.60
C ASN A 205 -4.87 -16.27 9.40
N ASP A 206 -4.03 -16.68 10.33
CA ASP A 206 -3.52 -18.03 10.49
C ASP A 206 -3.45 -18.42 11.97
N LYS A 207 -3.09 -19.69 12.26
CA LYS A 207 -2.99 -20.21 13.63
C LYS A 207 -1.97 -19.49 14.53
N ASN A 208 -1.06 -18.70 13.96
CA ASN A 208 0.00 -17.99 14.68
C ASN A 208 -0.33 -16.51 14.85
N THR A 209 -1.40 -16.01 14.23
CA THR A 209 -1.77 -14.60 14.29
C THR A 209 -2.25 -14.22 15.68
N ASP A 210 -1.72 -13.13 16.20
CA ASP A 210 -2.17 -12.50 17.43
C ASP A 210 -2.79 -11.14 17.05
N GLU A 211 -4.11 -11.05 17.19
CA GLU A 211 -4.91 -9.91 16.75
C GLU A 211 -4.50 -8.60 17.42
N ARG A 212 -3.93 -8.65 18.62
CA ARG A 212 -3.45 -7.44 19.33
C ARG A 212 -2.39 -6.66 18.55
N TYR A 213 -1.54 -7.36 17.78
CA TYR A 213 -0.58 -6.69 16.89
C TYR A 213 -1.25 -6.09 15.66
N ASN A 214 -2.26 -6.76 15.11
CA ASN A 214 -3.06 -6.21 14.02
C ASN A 214 -3.85 -4.98 14.43
N GLU A 215 -4.35 -4.93 15.67
CA GLU A 215 -5.01 -3.75 16.24
C GLU A 215 -4.03 -2.56 16.27
N VAL A 216 -2.79 -2.77 16.73
CA VAL A 216 -1.74 -1.74 16.68
C VAL A 216 -1.51 -1.25 15.25
N ILE A 217 -1.39 -2.16 14.28
CA ILE A 217 -1.18 -1.80 12.87
C ILE A 217 -2.34 -0.93 12.34
N ARG A 218 -3.59 -1.31 12.64
CA ARG A 218 -4.77 -0.53 12.21
C ARG A 218 -4.76 0.86 12.83
N SER A 219 -4.43 0.96 14.11
CA SER A 219 -4.43 2.23 14.86
C SER A 219 -3.32 3.20 14.42
N MET A 220 -2.34 2.78 13.61
CA MET A 220 -1.38 3.72 13.01
C MET A 220 -2.06 4.76 12.11
N ALA A 221 -3.17 4.40 11.46
CA ALA A 221 -3.95 5.34 10.65
C ALA A 221 -4.71 6.39 11.48
N ASP A 222 -4.89 6.17 12.78
CA ASP A 222 -5.56 7.11 13.67
C ASP A 222 -4.64 8.26 14.08
N ILE A 223 -3.32 8.02 14.15
CA ILE A 223 -2.34 8.97 14.66
C ILE A 223 -1.44 9.59 13.57
N PHE A 224 -1.39 9.00 12.38
CA PHE A 224 -0.58 9.51 11.27
C PHE A 224 -1.43 9.79 10.03
N SER A 225 -1.27 10.99 9.45
CA SER A 225 -1.77 11.29 8.10
C SER A 225 -1.00 10.48 7.05
N ASP A 226 -1.63 10.23 5.88
CA ASP A 226 -1.04 9.50 4.77
C ASP A 226 -0.66 8.04 5.09
N VAL A 227 -1.31 7.45 6.10
CA VAL A 227 -1.19 6.04 6.48
C VAL A 227 -2.52 5.34 6.23
N TYR A 228 -2.49 4.24 5.49
CA TYR A 228 -3.65 3.48 5.05
C TYR A 228 -3.48 2.02 5.41
N VAL A 229 -4.55 1.38 5.85
CA VAL A 229 -4.51 -0.02 6.29
C VAL A 229 -4.88 -0.96 5.14
N ILE A 230 -4.02 -1.93 4.86
CA ILE A 230 -4.33 -3.13 4.07
C ILE A 230 -4.66 -4.25 5.06
N ASP A 231 -5.94 -4.46 5.31
CA ASP A 231 -6.40 -5.42 6.31
C ASP A 231 -6.52 -6.84 5.74
N LEU A 232 -5.39 -7.52 5.60
CA LEU A 232 -5.35 -8.90 5.13
C LEU A 232 -5.92 -9.88 6.15
N TYR A 233 -5.89 -9.56 7.44
CA TYR A 233 -6.53 -10.39 8.46
C TYR A 233 -8.01 -10.60 8.20
N LYS A 234 -8.67 -9.52 7.81
CA LYS A 234 -10.12 -9.50 7.60
C LYS A 234 -10.54 -9.98 6.22
N TYR A 235 -9.76 -9.70 5.18
CA TYR A 235 -10.22 -9.81 3.81
C TYR A 235 -9.44 -10.79 2.93
N ALA A 236 -8.23 -11.20 3.34
CA ALA A 236 -7.48 -12.21 2.61
C ALA A 236 -8.05 -13.62 2.82
N PRO A 237 -7.76 -14.58 1.92
CA PRO A 237 -8.04 -15.99 2.16
C PRO A 237 -7.42 -16.47 3.47
N LEU A 238 -7.99 -17.52 4.06
CA LEU A 238 -7.44 -18.13 5.27
C LEU A 238 -6.14 -18.86 4.96
N TYR A 239 -5.02 -18.34 5.45
CA TYR A 239 -3.68 -18.90 5.22
C TYR A 239 -3.44 -20.24 5.94
N SER A 240 -4.36 -20.66 6.81
CA SER A 240 -4.33 -21.96 7.48
C SER A 240 -4.99 -23.08 6.69
N GLU A 241 -5.79 -22.76 5.65
CA GLU A 241 -6.47 -23.75 4.85
C GLU A 241 -5.49 -24.61 4.05
N PRO A 242 -5.62 -25.96 4.07
CA PRO A 242 -4.70 -26.85 3.38
C PRO A 242 -4.56 -26.54 1.89
N GLU A 243 -5.68 -26.33 1.20
CA GLU A 243 -5.71 -26.04 -0.24
C GLU A 243 -4.95 -24.73 -0.58
N PHE A 244 -5.08 -23.72 0.28
CA PHE A 244 -4.33 -22.46 0.10
C PHE A 244 -2.84 -22.69 0.29
N ARG A 245 -2.46 -23.47 1.31
CA ARG A 245 -1.05 -23.78 1.58
C ARG A 245 -0.41 -24.63 0.50
N ASP A 246 -1.12 -25.63 -0.02
CA ASP A 246 -0.62 -26.50 -1.09
C ASP A 246 -0.33 -25.71 -2.39
N LEU A 247 -1.10 -24.66 -2.67
CA LEU A 247 -0.91 -23.83 -3.86
C LEU A 247 0.20 -22.77 -3.69
N TYR A 248 0.29 -22.17 -2.49
CA TYR A 248 1.01 -20.91 -2.30
C TYR A 248 2.17 -20.97 -1.32
N PHE A 249 2.43 -22.11 -0.67
CA PHE A 249 3.52 -22.23 0.29
C PHE A 249 4.50 -23.37 -0.04
N LEU A 250 5.75 -23.15 0.36
CA LEU A 250 6.78 -24.16 0.48
C LEU A 250 7.20 -24.20 1.96
N GLY A 251 6.66 -25.16 2.71
CA GLY A 251 6.92 -25.22 4.15
C GLY A 251 6.36 -24.03 4.92
N GLY A 252 7.22 -23.25 5.57
CA GLY A 252 6.84 -22.07 6.36
C GLY A 252 6.74 -20.77 5.55
N HIS A 253 7.28 -20.74 4.34
CA HIS A 253 7.36 -19.55 3.48
C HIS A 253 6.54 -19.72 2.20
N MET A 254 6.33 -18.62 1.48
CA MET A 254 5.57 -18.65 0.24
C MET A 254 6.38 -19.29 -0.90
N SER A 255 5.67 -19.91 -1.83
CA SER A 255 6.20 -20.26 -3.14
C SER A 255 6.23 -19.02 -4.05
N ALA A 256 6.88 -19.12 -5.22
CA ALA A 256 6.84 -18.05 -6.23
C ALA A 256 5.40 -17.67 -6.61
N ALA A 257 4.49 -18.66 -6.69
CA ALA A 257 3.07 -18.41 -6.94
C ALA A 257 2.41 -17.67 -5.77
N GLY A 258 2.80 -17.98 -4.52
CA GLY A 258 2.31 -17.27 -3.33
C GLY A 258 2.74 -15.80 -3.29
N TYR A 259 3.97 -15.51 -3.66
CA TYR A 259 4.45 -14.13 -3.77
C TYR A 259 3.74 -13.37 -4.90
N GLU A 260 3.52 -13.99 -6.05
CA GLU A 260 2.76 -13.38 -7.15
C GLU A 260 1.31 -13.08 -6.74
N PHE A 261 0.65 -14.05 -6.11
CA PHE A 261 -0.72 -13.87 -5.61
C PHE A 261 -0.81 -12.77 -4.56
N THR A 262 0.17 -12.68 -3.66
CA THR A 262 0.26 -11.60 -2.66
C THR A 262 0.42 -10.24 -3.33
N ALA A 263 1.24 -10.14 -4.39
CA ALA A 263 1.36 -8.90 -5.17
C ALA A 263 0.01 -8.46 -5.77
N TRP A 264 -0.78 -9.39 -6.30
CA TRP A 264 -2.12 -9.07 -6.81
C TRP A 264 -3.07 -8.59 -5.71
N MET A 265 -3.08 -9.24 -4.54
CA MET A 265 -3.89 -8.79 -3.40
C MET A 265 -3.51 -7.37 -2.96
N MET A 266 -2.20 -7.09 -2.82
CA MET A 266 -1.70 -5.77 -2.43
C MET A 266 -2.12 -4.69 -3.43
N MET A 267 -1.90 -4.89 -4.73
CA MET A 267 -2.29 -3.95 -5.77
C MET A 267 -3.80 -3.72 -5.82
N THR A 268 -4.59 -4.78 -5.70
CA THR A 268 -6.05 -4.70 -5.68
C THR A 268 -6.54 -3.86 -4.51
N TYR A 269 -5.98 -4.09 -3.32
CA TYR A 269 -6.36 -3.35 -2.12
C TYR A 269 -5.94 -1.87 -2.19
N ILE A 270 -4.73 -1.59 -2.69
CA ILE A 270 -4.24 -0.22 -2.89
C ILE A 270 -5.10 0.53 -3.92
N ASP A 271 -5.46 -0.11 -5.04
CA ASP A 271 -6.40 0.46 -6.03
C ASP A 271 -7.72 0.86 -5.37
N TRP A 272 -8.26 -0.02 -4.51
CA TRP A 272 -9.49 0.25 -3.76
C TRP A 272 -9.31 1.43 -2.77
N ILE A 273 -8.20 1.49 -2.01
CA ILE A 273 -7.91 2.61 -1.10
C ILE A 273 -7.87 3.94 -1.86
N ILE A 274 -7.17 3.99 -3.00
CA ILE A 274 -7.03 5.21 -3.80
C ILE A 274 -8.38 5.66 -4.35
N ARG A 275 -9.22 4.75 -4.83
CA ARG A 275 -10.57 5.05 -5.29
C ARG A 275 -11.45 5.63 -4.19
N LYS A 276 -11.26 5.21 -2.95
CA LYS A 276 -11.98 5.76 -1.79
C LYS A 276 -11.52 7.15 -1.40
N ASN A 277 -10.25 7.47 -1.61
CA ASN A 277 -9.60 8.67 -1.11
C ASN A 277 -8.94 9.48 -2.25
N PRO A 278 -9.60 9.74 -3.40
CA PRO A 278 -8.95 10.26 -4.60
C PRO A 278 -8.28 11.62 -4.38
N LYS A 279 -8.83 12.45 -3.48
CA LYS A 279 -8.25 13.76 -3.16
C LYS A 279 -6.90 13.66 -2.46
N GLU A 280 -6.71 12.65 -1.61
CA GLU A 280 -5.46 12.44 -0.88
C GLU A 280 -4.33 11.97 -1.78
N PHE A 281 -4.66 11.37 -2.92
CA PHE A 281 -3.69 10.88 -3.91
C PHE A 281 -3.51 11.81 -5.12
N ALA A 282 -4.25 12.93 -5.18
CA ALA A 282 -4.21 13.84 -6.33
C ALA A 282 -2.82 14.43 -6.61
N GLN A 283 -1.97 14.57 -5.60
CA GLN A 283 -0.63 15.16 -5.75
C GLN A 283 0.51 14.14 -5.66
N VAL A 284 0.25 12.87 -5.85
CA VAL A 284 1.29 11.80 -5.78
C VAL A 284 2.47 12.09 -6.70
N ALA A 285 2.24 12.63 -7.90
CA ALA A 285 3.30 12.97 -8.85
C ALA A 285 4.31 14.00 -8.31
N TYR A 286 3.94 14.75 -7.28
CA TYR A 286 4.79 15.79 -6.67
C TYR A 286 5.54 15.33 -5.43
N ILE A 287 5.31 14.10 -4.96
CA ILE A 287 6.06 13.54 -3.82
C ILE A 287 7.54 13.43 -4.19
N GLY A 288 8.42 13.96 -3.34
CA GLY A 288 9.86 14.04 -3.62
C GLY A 288 10.27 15.15 -4.59
N LYS A 289 9.36 16.11 -4.88
CA LYS A 289 9.62 17.26 -5.76
C LYS A 289 9.18 18.54 -5.07
N ASP A 290 9.73 19.67 -5.50
CA ASP A 290 9.40 21.02 -4.97
C ASP A 290 8.08 21.58 -5.51
N TYR A 291 7.26 20.73 -6.15
CA TYR A 291 5.97 21.15 -6.69
C TYR A 291 4.84 20.85 -5.70
N LYS A 292 3.85 21.73 -5.69
CA LYS A 292 2.56 21.53 -5.04
C LYS A 292 1.46 22.19 -5.86
N TYR A 293 0.28 21.67 -5.81
CA TYR A 293 -0.93 22.33 -6.34
C TYR A 293 -1.58 23.13 -5.21
N ASP A 294 -1.75 24.46 -5.44
CA ASP A 294 -2.54 25.33 -4.56
C ASP A 294 -3.83 25.69 -5.33
N PRO A 295 -5.02 25.33 -4.85
CA PRO A 295 -6.29 25.64 -5.50
C PRO A 295 -6.68 27.11 -5.44
N LYS A 296 -5.94 27.98 -4.74
CA LYS A 296 -6.20 29.42 -4.75
C LYS A 296 -6.08 29.96 -6.16
N PRO A 297 -7.07 30.80 -6.62
CA PRO A 297 -6.97 31.40 -7.95
C PRO A 297 -5.68 32.19 -8.08
N ALA A 298 -4.98 31.98 -9.17
CA ALA A 298 -3.80 32.80 -9.49
C ALA A 298 -4.22 34.27 -9.50
N ALA A 299 -3.38 35.13 -8.91
CA ALA A 299 -3.59 36.59 -9.03
C ALA A 299 -3.70 36.97 -10.52
N PRO A 300 -4.61 37.89 -10.91
CA PRO A 300 -4.71 38.32 -12.28
C PRO A 300 -3.35 38.76 -12.79
N ARG A 301 -2.98 38.34 -14.00
CA ARG A 301 -1.76 38.85 -14.64
C ARG A 301 -1.86 40.39 -14.72
N PRO A 302 -0.80 41.10 -14.33
CA PRO A 302 -0.78 42.54 -14.54
C PRO A 302 -0.98 42.81 -16.03
N ALA A 303 -1.79 43.84 -16.36
CA ALA A 303 -2.01 44.24 -17.71
C ALA A 303 -0.65 44.59 -18.37
N PRO A 304 -0.45 44.25 -19.66
CA PRO A 304 0.78 44.63 -20.35
C PRO A 304 0.95 46.16 -20.26
N ALA A 305 2.15 46.57 -19.90
CA ALA A 305 2.51 48.00 -19.88
C ALA A 305 2.22 48.60 -21.27
N LYS A 306 1.48 49.71 -21.31
CA LYS A 306 1.17 50.43 -22.55
C LYS A 306 2.41 51.11 -23.09
#